data_aa30cde69141b9adde5778114f633ab4
#
_entry.id   aa30cde69141b9adde5778114f633ab4
#
_cell.length_a   1.000
_cell.length_b   1.000
_cell.length_c   1.000
_cell.angle_alpha   90.00
_cell.angle_beta   90.00
_cell.angle_gamma   90.00
#
_symmetry.space_group_name_H-M   'P 1'
#
loop_
_entity.id
_entity.type
_entity.pdbx_description
1 polymer ?
#
loop_
_entity_poly.entity_id
_entity_poly.type
_entity_poly.pdbx_seq_one_letter_code
_entity_poly.pdbx_strand_id
1 'polypeptide(L)'
;MFFLVQVEDVVGIEPREFGRPLKRLVMEKLSSAYEGLVDEDLGYVVAVIDAEVDPIGVLLPKDPASYHKVVCTLLVFIPQVQEVVEGEVVDVTEFGAFVRIGIVDALLHLSQVIDEYVSFDRKNLELVATKSGLKLGVGDKVRARIVAVSIAGGKVGLTTRQPYLGKLEWIEQQLAPKPPAKR
;
A
#
# COMPACT_ATOMS: atom_id res chain seq x y z
N MET A 1 4.54 1.43 4.99
CA MET A 1 5.85 1.29 4.28
C MET A 1 6.09 -0.11 3.74
N PHE A 2 7.09 -0.26 2.84
CA PHE A 2 7.52 -1.58 2.36
C PHE A 2 8.57 -2.18 3.28
N PHE A 3 8.45 -3.48 3.56
CA PHE A 3 9.38 -4.24 4.37
C PHE A 3 9.73 -5.56 3.68
N LEU A 4 10.92 -6.08 4.01
CA LEU A 4 11.28 -7.46 3.73
C LEU A 4 11.11 -8.25 5.02
N VAL A 5 10.28 -9.29 4.97
CA VAL A 5 9.96 -10.15 6.11
C VAL A 5 10.36 -11.57 5.76
N GLN A 6 11.01 -12.26 6.70
CA GLN A 6 11.31 -13.69 6.58
C GLN A 6 10.25 -14.49 7.29
N VAL A 7 9.72 -15.50 6.61
CA VAL A 7 8.71 -16.43 7.13
C VAL A 7 9.20 -17.84 6.95
N GLU A 8 9.11 -18.64 8.01
CA GLU A 8 9.35 -20.07 7.95
C GLU A 8 8.04 -20.79 7.61
N ASP A 9 8.11 -21.71 6.65
CA ASP A 9 6.96 -22.50 6.20
C ASP A 9 7.39 -23.91 5.79
N VAL A 10 6.41 -24.74 5.46
CA VAL A 10 6.63 -26.11 4.99
C VAL A 10 5.89 -26.32 3.68
N VAL A 11 6.61 -26.60 2.62
CA VAL A 11 6.03 -26.78 1.28
C VAL A 11 6.01 -28.26 0.91
N GLY A 12 4.82 -28.78 0.58
CA GLY A 12 4.61 -30.12 0.07
C GLY A 12 4.85 -30.21 -1.44
N ILE A 13 5.70 -31.14 -1.85
CA ILE A 13 5.99 -31.45 -3.26
C ILE A 13 5.34 -32.77 -3.61
N GLU A 14 4.43 -32.78 -4.57
CA GLU A 14 3.74 -33.95 -5.01
C GLU A 14 4.62 -34.85 -5.89
N PRO A 15 4.42 -36.18 -5.94
CA PRO A 15 5.21 -37.10 -6.76
C PRO A 15 5.27 -36.74 -8.24
N ARG A 16 4.19 -36.18 -8.79
CA ARG A 16 4.12 -35.72 -10.19
C ARG A 16 5.07 -34.55 -10.50
N GLU A 17 5.57 -33.87 -9.48
CA GLU A 17 6.46 -32.70 -9.58
C GLU A 17 7.92 -33.07 -9.36
N PHE A 18 8.20 -34.33 -8.94
CA PHE A 18 9.56 -34.80 -8.72
C PHE A 18 10.40 -34.74 -10.01
N GLY A 19 11.69 -34.40 -9.85
CA GLY A 19 12.60 -34.21 -10.98
C GLY A 19 12.69 -32.78 -11.51
N ARG A 20 11.78 -31.87 -11.10
CA ARG A 20 11.93 -30.44 -11.36
C ARG A 20 12.91 -29.81 -10.37
N PRO A 21 13.59 -28.69 -10.74
CA PRO A 21 14.45 -27.96 -9.81
C PRO A 21 13.68 -27.53 -8.56
N LEU A 22 14.05 -28.04 -7.38
CA LEU A 22 13.33 -27.89 -6.12
C LEU A 22 13.07 -26.40 -5.77
N LYS A 23 14.12 -25.57 -5.82
CA LYS A 23 13.98 -24.15 -5.49
C LYS A 23 12.94 -23.44 -6.38
N ARG A 24 12.95 -23.72 -7.68
CA ARG A 24 11.99 -23.11 -8.62
C ARG A 24 10.57 -23.54 -8.32
N LEU A 25 10.36 -24.82 -8.04
CA LEU A 25 9.04 -25.34 -7.73
C LEU A 25 8.49 -24.77 -6.43
N VAL A 26 9.35 -24.65 -5.41
CA VAL A 26 8.99 -24.03 -4.13
C VAL A 26 8.65 -22.56 -4.33
N MET A 27 9.42 -21.82 -5.10
CA MET A 27 9.12 -20.40 -5.42
C MET A 27 7.74 -20.27 -6.11
N GLU A 28 7.45 -21.12 -7.10
CA GLU A 28 6.14 -21.12 -7.79
C GLU A 28 4.97 -21.36 -6.81
N LYS A 29 5.15 -22.30 -5.86
CA LYS A 29 4.12 -22.60 -4.84
C LYS A 29 3.96 -21.47 -3.82
N LEU A 30 5.06 -20.91 -3.33
CA LEU A 30 5.04 -19.79 -2.39
C LEU A 30 4.43 -18.54 -3.03
N SER A 31 4.79 -18.22 -4.26
CA SER A 31 4.18 -17.09 -4.99
C SER A 31 2.66 -17.29 -5.11
N SER A 32 2.22 -18.48 -5.47
CA SER A 32 0.78 -18.77 -5.55
C SER A 32 0.05 -18.71 -4.21
N ALA A 33 0.73 -18.99 -3.11
CA ALA A 33 0.15 -19.02 -1.77
C ALA A 33 0.15 -17.63 -1.08
N TYR A 34 1.22 -16.85 -1.28
CA TYR A 34 1.46 -15.63 -0.52
C TYR A 34 1.20 -14.35 -1.29
N GLU A 35 1.43 -14.30 -2.63
CA GLU A 35 1.22 -13.07 -3.38
C GLU A 35 -0.24 -12.65 -3.41
N GLY A 36 -0.49 -11.40 -3.02
CA GLY A 36 -1.84 -10.85 -2.87
C GLY A 36 -2.54 -11.22 -1.55
N LEU A 37 -1.88 -11.98 -0.66
CA LEU A 37 -2.41 -12.25 0.67
C LEU A 37 -2.47 -10.95 1.47
N VAL A 38 -3.57 -10.77 2.21
CA VAL A 38 -3.75 -9.70 3.18
C VAL A 38 -3.90 -10.34 4.56
N ASP A 39 -2.97 -10.05 5.43
CA ASP A 39 -2.90 -10.62 6.78
C ASP A 39 -2.66 -9.51 7.80
N GLU A 40 -3.20 -9.63 9.01
CA GLU A 40 -3.08 -8.59 10.04
C GLU A 40 -1.65 -8.40 10.54
N ASP A 41 -0.87 -9.46 10.59
CA ASP A 41 0.52 -9.45 11.05
C ASP A 41 1.52 -9.11 9.93
N LEU A 42 1.29 -9.65 8.73
CA LEU A 42 2.15 -9.45 7.56
C LEU A 42 1.79 -8.20 6.73
N GLY A 43 0.58 -7.66 6.91
CA GLY A 43 0.07 -6.60 6.05
C GLY A 43 -0.33 -7.13 4.66
N TYR A 44 0.02 -6.38 3.63
CA TYR A 44 -0.25 -6.74 2.23
C TYR A 44 1.00 -7.38 1.62
N VAL A 45 0.95 -8.67 1.30
CA VAL A 45 2.05 -9.38 0.66
C VAL A 45 2.09 -9.04 -0.83
N VAL A 46 3.18 -8.43 -1.27
CA VAL A 46 3.36 -7.94 -2.64
C VAL A 46 3.98 -9.02 -3.54
N ALA A 47 5.08 -9.61 -3.07
CA ALA A 47 5.82 -10.60 -3.84
C ALA A 47 6.68 -11.48 -2.94
N VAL A 48 6.97 -12.70 -3.40
CA VAL A 48 8.00 -13.57 -2.85
C VAL A 48 9.32 -13.25 -3.54
N ILE A 49 10.31 -12.76 -2.80
CA ILE A 49 11.60 -12.31 -3.35
C ILE A 49 12.58 -13.45 -3.50
N ASP A 50 12.71 -14.29 -2.47
CA ASP A 50 13.59 -15.45 -2.47
C ASP A 50 13.10 -16.52 -1.48
N ALA A 51 13.59 -17.75 -1.64
CA ALA A 51 13.33 -18.83 -0.70
C ALA A 51 14.58 -19.73 -0.56
N GLU A 52 14.93 -20.01 0.69
CA GLU A 52 15.88 -21.02 1.07
C GLU A 52 15.12 -22.30 1.40
N VAL A 53 15.47 -23.40 0.75
CA VAL A 53 14.76 -24.67 0.86
C VAL A 53 15.68 -25.74 1.42
N ASP A 54 15.24 -26.45 2.46
CA ASP A 54 15.95 -27.64 2.93
C ASP A 54 15.86 -28.73 1.84
N PRO A 55 16.99 -29.21 1.31
CA PRO A 55 16.98 -30.26 0.30
C PRO A 55 16.46 -31.60 0.85
N ILE A 56 16.43 -31.77 2.16
CA ILE A 56 15.96 -33.00 2.82
C ILE A 56 14.48 -32.85 3.12
N GLY A 57 13.64 -33.59 2.39
CA GLY A 57 12.20 -33.65 2.62
C GLY A 57 11.80 -34.73 3.62
N VAL A 58 10.67 -34.51 4.30
CA VAL A 58 10.04 -35.48 5.21
C VAL A 58 8.82 -36.08 4.52
N LEU A 59 8.69 -37.39 4.57
CA LEU A 59 7.50 -38.11 4.11
C LEU A 59 6.58 -38.39 5.30
N LEU A 60 5.30 -38.08 5.14
CA LEU A 60 4.29 -38.36 6.15
C LEU A 60 3.58 -39.70 5.85
N PRO A 61 3.20 -40.47 6.87
CA PRO A 61 2.43 -41.69 6.66
C PRO A 61 1.11 -41.42 5.93
N LYS A 62 0.86 -42.21 4.86
CA LYS A 62 -0.34 -42.10 3.99
C LYS A 62 -0.42 -40.85 3.11
N ASP A 63 0.61 -40.03 3.09
CA ASP A 63 0.71 -38.86 2.19
C ASP A 63 1.90 -39.09 1.24
N PRO A 64 1.70 -39.09 -0.09
CA PRO A 64 2.78 -39.31 -1.05
C PRO A 64 3.67 -38.09 -1.26
N ALA A 65 3.31 -36.89 -0.72
CA ALA A 65 4.07 -35.66 -0.86
C ALA A 65 5.34 -35.68 0.00
N SER A 66 6.40 -35.05 -0.51
CA SER A 66 7.61 -34.73 0.26
C SER A 66 7.51 -33.31 0.82
N TYR A 67 7.61 -33.16 2.13
CA TYR A 67 7.48 -31.91 2.83
C TYR A 67 8.86 -31.32 3.13
N HIS A 68 9.14 -30.11 2.60
CA HIS A 68 10.41 -29.43 2.76
C HIS A 68 10.23 -28.15 3.61
N LYS A 69 11.11 -27.96 4.59
CA LYS A 69 11.18 -26.70 5.33
C LYS A 69 11.74 -25.62 4.42
N VAL A 70 11.14 -24.45 4.49
CA VAL A 70 11.55 -23.31 3.68
C VAL A 70 11.59 -22.05 4.54
N VAL A 71 12.55 -21.17 4.26
CA VAL A 71 12.59 -19.81 4.76
C VAL A 71 12.39 -18.89 3.56
N CYS A 72 11.24 -18.23 3.47
CA CYS A 72 10.94 -17.32 2.37
C CYS A 72 11.07 -15.86 2.79
N THR A 73 11.61 -15.04 1.89
CA THR A 73 11.68 -13.60 2.02
C THR A 73 10.55 -12.98 1.22
N LEU A 74 9.63 -12.32 1.93
CA LEU A 74 8.47 -11.65 1.36
C LEU A 74 8.68 -10.15 1.32
N LEU A 75 8.29 -9.51 0.22
CA LEU A 75 8.09 -8.07 0.16
C LEU A 75 6.65 -7.79 0.62
N VAL A 76 6.52 -7.02 1.69
CA VAL A 76 5.22 -6.67 2.26
C VAL A 76 5.04 -5.16 2.34
N PHE A 77 3.80 -4.71 2.26
CA PHE A 77 3.42 -3.31 2.49
C PHE A 77 2.56 -3.22 3.75
N ILE A 78 3.05 -2.49 4.74
CA ILE A 78 2.35 -2.28 6.03
C ILE A 78 2.16 -0.77 6.21
N PRO A 79 0.94 -0.24 5.99
CA PRO A 79 0.65 1.15 6.31
C PRO A 79 0.62 1.34 7.83
N GLN A 80 1.28 2.37 8.33
CA GLN A 80 1.34 2.68 9.76
C GLN A 80 0.62 3.99 10.07
N VAL A 81 -0.13 4.02 11.18
CA VAL A 81 -0.77 5.25 11.65
C VAL A 81 0.30 6.28 11.99
N GLN A 82 0.06 7.56 11.64
CA GLN A 82 0.96 8.70 11.75
C GLN A 82 2.10 8.76 10.71
N GLU A 83 2.22 7.78 9.85
CA GLU A 83 3.18 7.81 8.74
C GLU A 83 2.79 8.89 7.72
N VAL A 84 3.78 9.64 7.23
CA VAL A 84 3.60 10.59 6.13
C VAL A 84 3.96 9.90 4.82
N VAL A 85 3.02 9.93 3.90
CA VAL A 85 3.12 9.24 2.60
C VAL A 85 2.84 10.19 1.46
N GLU A 86 3.40 9.89 0.30
CA GLU A 86 3.04 10.54 -0.95
C GLU A 86 2.30 9.56 -1.84
N GLY A 87 1.29 10.04 -2.53
CA GLY A 87 0.48 9.27 -3.45
C GLY A 87 -0.13 10.11 -4.54
N GLU A 88 -0.81 9.46 -5.45
CA GLU A 88 -1.52 10.06 -6.57
C GLU A 88 -3.02 9.86 -6.40
N VAL A 89 -3.80 10.90 -6.64
CA VAL A 89 -5.26 10.82 -6.64
C VAL A 89 -5.71 9.98 -7.84
N VAL A 90 -6.34 8.85 -7.57
CA VAL A 90 -6.83 7.92 -8.61
C VAL A 90 -8.31 8.08 -8.90
N ASP A 91 -9.08 8.54 -7.91
CA ASP A 91 -10.50 8.79 -8.08
C ASP A 91 -10.99 9.89 -7.12
N VAL A 92 -12.04 10.61 -7.53
CA VAL A 92 -12.66 11.68 -6.74
C VAL A 92 -14.16 11.46 -6.69
N THR A 93 -14.68 11.37 -5.48
CA THR A 93 -16.09 11.11 -5.20
C THR A 93 -16.73 12.25 -4.37
N GLU A 94 -18.04 12.18 -4.16
CA GLU A 94 -18.76 13.19 -3.36
C GLU A 94 -18.39 13.19 -1.87
N PHE A 95 -17.77 12.12 -1.37
CA PHE A 95 -17.34 12.00 0.05
C PHE A 95 -15.83 12.15 0.24
N GLY A 96 -15.05 12.24 -0.83
CA GLY A 96 -13.60 12.42 -0.74
C GLY A 96 -12.84 11.98 -1.98
N ALA A 97 -11.51 11.95 -1.86
CA ALA A 97 -10.61 11.48 -2.90
C ALA A 97 -9.95 10.16 -2.49
N PHE A 98 -9.77 9.26 -3.45
CA PHE A 98 -8.95 8.07 -3.28
C PHE A 98 -7.53 8.36 -3.76
N VAL A 99 -6.58 8.15 -2.88
CA VAL A 99 -5.15 8.39 -3.12
C VAL A 99 -4.42 7.05 -3.08
N ARG A 100 -3.73 6.72 -4.15
CA ARG A 100 -2.91 5.51 -4.23
C ARG A 100 -1.61 5.73 -3.49
N ILE A 101 -1.43 5.01 -2.39
CA ILE A 101 -0.23 5.00 -1.57
C ILE A 101 0.44 3.63 -1.68
N GLY A 102 1.46 3.52 -2.54
CA GLY A 102 2.07 2.22 -2.83
C GLY A 102 1.11 1.29 -3.57
N ILE A 103 0.57 0.27 -2.89
CA ILE A 103 -0.30 -0.75 -3.49
C ILE A 103 -1.77 -0.66 -3.06
N VAL A 104 -2.12 0.26 -2.16
CA VAL A 104 -3.48 0.43 -1.66
C VAL A 104 -4.02 1.81 -2.00
N ASP A 105 -5.33 1.89 -2.20
CA ASP A 105 -6.04 3.15 -2.38
C ASP A 105 -6.60 3.60 -1.03
N ALA A 106 -6.09 4.72 -0.52
CA ALA A 106 -6.46 5.28 0.76
C ALA A 106 -7.49 6.41 0.58
N LEU A 107 -8.43 6.50 1.51
CA LEU A 107 -9.48 7.53 1.47
C LEU A 107 -9.02 8.81 2.15
N LEU A 108 -9.00 9.90 1.40
CA LEU A 108 -8.91 11.27 1.89
C LEU A 108 -10.32 11.87 1.93
N HIS A 109 -10.98 11.78 3.10
CA HIS A 109 -12.33 12.30 3.27
C HIS A 109 -12.38 13.83 3.07
N LEU A 110 -13.50 14.38 2.57
CA LEU A 110 -13.68 15.82 2.34
C LEU A 110 -13.25 16.68 3.53
N SER A 111 -13.65 16.30 4.74
CA SER A 111 -13.30 17.03 5.97
C SER A 111 -11.82 16.97 6.33
N GLN A 112 -11.02 16.13 5.68
CA GLN A 112 -9.60 15.94 5.94
C GLN A 112 -8.68 16.53 4.87
N VAL A 113 -9.27 17.12 3.80
CA VAL A 113 -8.50 17.72 2.71
C VAL A 113 -7.84 19.02 3.14
N ILE A 114 -8.62 19.94 3.70
CA ILE A 114 -8.15 21.26 4.13
C ILE A 114 -9.05 21.79 5.25
N ASP A 115 -8.59 22.81 6.00
CA ASP A 115 -9.34 23.38 7.13
C ASP A 115 -10.36 24.42 6.70
N GLU A 116 -11.10 24.10 5.64
CA GLU A 116 -12.22 24.90 5.14
C GLU A 116 -13.28 24.00 4.49
N TYR A 117 -14.41 24.58 4.09
CA TYR A 117 -15.45 23.82 3.40
C TYR A 117 -15.00 23.46 2.00
N VAL A 118 -15.08 22.16 1.68
CA VAL A 118 -14.73 21.57 0.39
C VAL A 118 -15.99 21.03 -0.25
N SER A 119 -16.24 21.34 -1.51
CA SER A 119 -17.35 20.83 -2.30
C SER A 119 -16.85 19.97 -3.45
N PHE A 120 -17.65 18.99 -3.85
CA PHE A 120 -17.38 18.15 -4.99
C PHE A 120 -17.97 18.77 -6.28
N ASP A 121 -17.13 19.03 -7.26
CA ASP A 121 -17.54 19.43 -8.60
C ASP A 121 -17.73 18.20 -9.50
N ARG A 122 -18.99 17.84 -9.73
CA ARG A 122 -19.38 16.68 -10.57
C ARG A 122 -18.98 16.82 -12.04
N LYS A 123 -18.80 18.04 -12.54
CA LYS A 123 -18.47 18.26 -13.96
C LYS A 123 -17.01 17.99 -14.25
N ASN A 124 -16.15 18.41 -13.34
CA ASN A 124 -14.70 18.33 -13.50
C ASN A 124 -14.09 17.16 -12.71
N LEU A 125 -14.88 16.47 -11.86
CA LEU A 125 -14.42 15.41 -10.93
C LEU A 125 -13.29 15.94 -10.02
N GLU A 126 -13.52 17.11 -9.44
CA GLU A 126 -12.55 17.79 -8.57
C GLU A 126 -13.17 18.13 -7.23
N LEU A 127 -12.35 18.14 -6.18
CA LEU A 127 -12.68 18.76 -4.90
C LEU A 127 -12.25 20.20 -4.92
N VAL A 128 -13.19 21.11 -4.63
CA VAL A 128 -12.94 22.56 -4.68
C VAL A 128 -13.14 23.15 -3.29
N ALA A 129 -12.11 23.81 -2.78
CA ALA A 129 -12.14 24.55 -1.53
C ALA A 129 -12.84 25.90 -1.74
N THR A 130 -13.84 26.22 -0.92
CA THR A 130 -14.75 27.35 -1.16
C THR A 130 -14.09 28.72 -0.94
N LYS A 131 -13.15 28.84 0.01
CA LYS A 131 -12.52 30.14 0.35
C LYS A 131 -11.24 30.37 -0.42
N SER A 132 -10.36 29.35 -0.46
CA SER A 132 -9.05 29.45 -1.12
C SER A 132 -9.13 29.22 -2.63
N GLY A 133 -10.18 28.58 -3.12
CA GLY A 133 -10.31 28.19 -4.52
C GLY A 133 -9.35 27.06 -4.93
N LEU A 134 -8.70 26.42 -3.98
CA LEU A 134 -7.79 25.31 -4.23
C LEU A 134 -8.57 24.11 -4.77
N LYS A 135 -7.95 23.40 -5.72
CA LYS A 135 -8.57 22.28 -6.42
C LYS A 135 -7.72 21.04 -6.30
N LEU A 136 -8.40 19.92 -6.05
CA LEU A 136 -7.78 18.58 -6.01
C LEU A 136 -8.56 17.67 -6.97
N GLY A 137 -7.89 17.15 -7.99
CA GLY A 137 -8.46 16.29 -9.01
C GLY A 137 -7.67 15.00 -9.22
N VAL A 138 -8.16 14.16 -10.11
CA VAL A 138 -7.49 12.91 -10.51
C VAL A 138 -6.15 13.22 -11.17
N GLY A 139 -5.11 12.46 -10.81
CA GLY A 139 -3.73 12.64 -11.28
C GLY A 139 -2.89 13.59 -10.42
N ASP A 140 -3.49 14.27 -9.45
CA ASP A 140 -2.76 15.16 -8.55
C ASP A 140 -1.91 14.34 -7.55
N LYS A 141 -0.68 14.80 -7.34
CA LYS A 141 0.21 14.24 -6.32
C LYS A 141 -0.02 14.90 -4.98
N VAL A 142 -0.22 14.07 -3.97
CA VAL A 142 -0.59 14.51 -2.62
C VAL A 142 0.37 13.94 -1.60
N ARG A 143 0.79 14.77 -0.66
CA ARG A 143 1.46 14.34 0.57
C ARG A 143 0.44 14.35 1.70
N ALA A 144 0.24 13.22 2.33
CA ALA A 144 -0.77 13.04 3.38
C ALA A 144 -0.21 12.26 4.57
N ARG A 145 -0.90 12.35 5.70
CA ARG A 145 -0.61 11.53 6.88
C ARG A 145 -1.68 10.47 7.04
N ILE A 146 -1.27 9.25 7.34
CA ILE A 146 -2.17 8.16 7.66
C ILE A 146 -2.74 8.38 9.07
N VAL A 147 -4.05 8.41 9.21
CA VAL A 147 -4.76 8.61 10.49
C VAL A 147 -5.48 7.37 10.98
N ALA A 148 -5.83 6.47 10.08
CA ALA A 148 -6.51 5.22 10.41
C ALA A 148 -6.09 4.12 9.45
N VAL A 149 -5.93 2.90 9.97
CA VAL A 149 -5.60 1.71 9.20
C VAL A 149 -6.48 0.56 9.66
N SER A 150 -7.10 -0.12 8.73
CA SER A 150 -7.81 -1.39 8.94
C SER A 150 -7.35 -2.36 7.85
N ILE A 151 -6.35 -3.18 8.16
CA ILE A 151 -5.76 -4.12 7.19
C ILE A 151 -6.79 -5.13 6.73
N ALA A 152 -7.49 -5.79 7.65
CA ALA A 152 -8.54 -6.76 7.34
C ALA A 152 -9.70 -6.15 6.51
N GLY A 153 -10.03 -4.87 6.75
CA GLY A 153 -11.04 -4.13 5.99
C GLY A 153 -10.54 -3.49 4.70
N GLY A 154 -9.24 -3.55 4.42
CA GLY A 154 -8.64 -2.90 3.26
C GLY A 154 -8.78 -1.38 3.26
N LYS A 155 -8.95 -0.74 4.44
CA LYS A 155 -9.25 0.68 4.54
C LYS A 155 -8.11 1.44 5.20
N VAL A 156 -7.64 2.48 4.52
CA VAL A 156 -6.65 3.41 5.04
C VAL A 156 -7.22 4.83 4.93
N GLY A 157 -7.23 5.56 6.04
CA GLY A 157 -7.69 6.94 6.12
C GLY A 157 -6.53 7.92 6.12
N LEU A 158 -6.65 8.99 5.35
CA LEU A 158 -5.64 10.03 5.21
C LEU A 158 -6.14 11.38 5.74
N THR A 159 -5.19 12.26 6.11
CA THR A 159 -5.42 13.68 6.36
C THR A 159 -4.34 14.53 5.72
N THR A 160 -4.75 15.70 5.23
CA THR A 160 -3.87 16.76 4.69
C THR A 160 -4.03 18.08 5.41
N ARG A 161 -4.78 18.13 6.52
CA ARG A 161 -5.07 19.36 7.28
C ARG A 161 -3.88 19.93 8.06
N GLN A 162 -2.76 19.23 8.12
CA GLN A 162 -1.56 19.69 8.82
C GLN A 162 -0.66 20.52 7.91
N PRO A 163 0.20 21.40 8.47
CA PRO A 163 1.16 22.18 7.69
C PRO A 163 2.06 21.29 6.82
N TYR A 164 2.34 21.73 5.61
CA TYR A 164 3.18 21.02 4.62
C TYR A 164 2.61 19.69 4.14
N LEU A 165 1.32 19.44 4.34
CA LEU A 165 0.55 18.37 3.73
C LEU A 165 -0.44 18.95 2.70
N GLY A 166 -0.88 18.12 1.76
CA GLY A 166 -1.79 18.50 0.68
C GLY A 166 -1.21 18.21 -0.70
N LYS A 167 -1.77 18.83 -1.73
CA LYS A 167 -1.24 18.74 -3.09
C LYS A 167 0.18 19.29 -3.11
N LEU A 168 1.12 18.62 -3.77
CA LEU A 168 2.53 19.03 -3.77
C LEU A 168 2.71 20.46 -4.28
N GLU A 169 1.95 20.86 -5.31
CA GLU A 169 1.95 22.23 -5.82
C GLU A 169 1.57 23.28 -4.75
N TRP A 170 0.62 22.95 -3.85
CA TRP A 170 0.25 23.87 -2.77
C TRP A 170 1.37 24.03 -1.74
N ILE A 171 2.08 22.92 -1.48
CA ILE A 171 3.23 22.91 -0.56
C ILE A 171 4.36 23.77 -1.13
N GLU A 172 4.66 23.64 -2.41
CA GLU A 172 5.69 24.43 -3.09
C GLU A 172 5.37 25.93 -3.04
N GLN A 173 4.10 26.30 -3.25
CA GLN A 173 3.65 27.69 -3.13
C GLN A 173 3.78 28.24 -1.71
N GLN A 174 3.56 27.41 -0.68
CA GLN A 174 3.75 27.81 0.72
C GLN A 174 5.23 27.97 1.08
N LEU A 175 6.12 27.19 0.48
CA LEU A 175 7.57 27.23 0.70
C LEU A 175 8.26 28.32 -0.14
N ALA A 176 7.64 28.78 -1.22
CA ALA A 176 8.18 29.84 -2.04
C ALA A 176 8.38 31.12 -1.20
N PRO A 177 9.57 31.77 -1.24
CA PRO A 177 9.79 33.00 -0.50
C PRO A 177 8.79 34.06 -0.95
N LYS A 178 8.00 34.60 0.00
CA LYS A 178 7.07 35.72 -0.29
C LYS A 178 7.86 36.83 -0.95
N PRO A 179 7.42 37.35 -2.11
CA PRO A 179 8.06 38.49 -2.72
C PRO A 179 8.06 39.67 -1.70
N PRO A 180 9.15 40.44 -1.61
CA PRO A 180 9.22 41.56 -0.67
C PRO A 180 8.05 42.50 -0.92
N ALA A 181 7.31 42.82 0.15
CA ALA A 181 6.20 43.76 0.10
C ALA A 181 6.68 45.06 -0.56
N LYS A 182 6.12 45.42 -1.70
CA LYS A 182 6.36 46.73 -2.31
C LYS A 182 5.93 47.77 -1.30
N ARG A 183 6.90 48.53 -0.81
CA ARG A 183 6.67 49.79 -0.09
C ARG A 183 6.21 50.87 -1.04
#